data_a967e6cd80afc955d5ed31d8ac6a623f
#
_entry.id   a967e6cd80afc955d5ed31d8ac6a623f
#
_cell.length_a   1.000
_cell.length_b   1.000
_cell.length_c   1.000
_cell.angle_alpha   90.00
_cell.angle_beta   90.00
_cell.angle_gamma   90.00
#
_symmetry.space_group_name_H-M   'P 1'
#
loop_
_entity.id
_entity.type
_entity.pdbx_description
1 polymer ?
#
loop_
_entity_poly.entity_id
_entity_poly.type
_entity_poly.pdbx_seq_one_letter_code
_entity_poly.pdbx_strand_id
1 'polypeptide(L)'
;MSFLNDVLNIFIKYYPQLLTGVGNTLLIALTSTVAGLALGLLTGVVRTAPMSKNPVLRALHKLLNAIIAIYVEIFRGTPMMVQSMVIYWGYAFATGGDTLPLIPSGILIVSINTGAYMAETVRGGIVSIDPGQTEGAMAIGMNHWQTMLHVI
;
A
#
# COMPACT_ATOMS: atom_id res chain seq x y z
N MET A 1 1.34 -6.20 -48.27
CA MET A 1 0.12 -6.88 -47.75
C MET A 1 0.39 -8.01 -46.76
N SER A 2 1.60 -8.59 -46.75
CA SER A 2 1.94 -9.66 -45.80
C SER A 2 1.97 -9.23 -44.34
N PHE A 3 2.61 -8.10 -43.99
CA PHE A 3 2.78 -7.64 -42.63
C PHE A 3 1.46 -7.43 -41.85
N LEU A 4 0.48 -6.79 -42.46
CA LEU A 4 -0.83 -6.58 -41.81
C LEU A 4 -1.58 -7.90 -41.57
N ASN A 5 -1.49 -8.83 -42.52
CA ASN A 5 -2.07 -10.16 -42.37
C ASN A 5 -1.37 -10.96 -41.26
N ASP A 6 -0.05 -10.86 -41.17
CA ASP A 6 0.72 -11.51 -40.11
C ASP A 6 0.38 -10.96 -38.72
N VAL A 7 0.24 -9.65 -38.59
CA VAL A 7 -0.20 -8.98 -37.34
C VAL A 7 -1.61 -9.43 -36.95
N LEU A 8 -2.55 -9.46 -37.90
CA LEU A 8 -3.93 -9.92 -37.63
C LEU A 8 -3.96 -11.40 -37.22
N ASN A 9 -3.20 -12.26 -37.90
CA ASN A 9 -3.13 -13.68 -37.56
C ASN A 9 -2.53 -13.90 -36.14
N ILE A 10 -1.49 -13.16 -35.78
CA ILE A 10 -0.91 -13.20 -34.42
C ILE A 10 -1.95 -12.73 -33.40
N PHE A 11 -2.63 -11.62 -33.66
CA PHE A 11 -3.66 -11.10 -32.75
C PHE A 11 -4.80 -12.10 -32.55
N ILE A 12 -5.35 -12.66 -33.62
CA ILE A 12 -6.43 -13.66 -33.54
C ILE A 12 -5.97 -14.91 -32.81
N LYS A 13 -4.73 -15.37 -33.06
CA LYS A 13 -4.17 -16.57 -32.43
C LYS A 13 -3.98 -16.40 -30.92
N TYR A 14 -3.52 -15.22 -30.47
CA TYR A 14 -3.15 -14.97 -29.08
C TYR A 14 -4.21 -14.14 -28.31
N TYR A 15 -5.34 -13.80 -28.95
CA TYR A 15 -6.41 -13.03 -28.32
C TYR A 15 -6.90 -13.61 -26.97
N PRO A 16 -7.09 -14.94 -26.79
CA PRO A 16 -7.51 -15.46 -25.50
C PRO A 16 -6.46 -15.24 -24.40
N GLN A 17 -5.17 -15.39 -24.74
CA GLN A 17 -4.07 -15.14 -23.79
C GLN A 17 -3.98 -13.66 -23.41
N LEU A 18 -4.19 -12.75 -24.37
CA LEU A 18 -4.22 -11.32 -24.13
C LEU A 18 -5.35 -10.94 -23.17
N LEU A 19 -6.56 -11.47 -23.37
CA LEU A 19 -7.68 -11.24 -22.47
C LEU A 19 -7.43 -11.77 -21.06
N THR A 20 -6.87 -12.96 -20.94
CA THR A 20 -6.49 -13.53 -19.64
C THR A 20 -5.43 -12.66 -18.95
N GLY A 21 -4.43 -12.18 -19.71
CA GLY A 21 -3.42 -11.26 -19.19
C GLY A 21 -4.00 -9.94 -18.68
N VAL A 22 -4.91 -9.33 -19.45
CA VAL A 22 -5.65 -8.13 -19.04
C VAL A 22 -6.47 -8.38 -17.78
N GLY A 23 -7.20 -9.51 -17.72
CA GLY A 23 -7.98 -9.92 -16.56
C GLY A 23 -7.13 -10.05 -15.30
N ASN A 24 -6.01 -10.75 -15.40
CA ASN A 24 -5.07 -10.92 -14.27
C ASN A 24 -4.45 -9.59 -13.83
N THR A 25 -4.12 -8.71 -14.78
CA THR A 25 -3.59 -7.37 -14.48
C THR A 25 -4.62 -6.54 -13.73
N LEU A 26 -5.87 -6.50 -14.19
CA LEU A 26 -6.95 -5.78 -13.54
C LEU A 26 -7.26 -6.37 -12.15
N LEU A 27 -7.26 -7.69 -12.02
CA LEU A 27 -7.46 -8.35 -10.74
C LEU A 27 -6.39 -7.94 -9.73
N ILE A 28 -5.11 -8.04 -10.10
CA ILE A 28 -4.02 -7.63 -9.22
C ILE A 28 -4.11 -6.13 -8.91
N ALA A 29 -4.29 -5.28 -9.92
CA ALA A 29 -4.33 -3.84 -9.73
C ALA A 29 -5.46 -3.40 -8.79
N LEU A 30 -6.69 -3.85 -9.02
CA LEU A 30 -7.85 -3.44 -8.22
C LEU A 30 -7.79 -3.98 -6.80
N THR A 31 -7.51 -5.27 -6.63
CA THR A 31 -7.44 -5.89 -5.29
C THR A 31 -6.29 -5.31 -4.48
N SER A 32 -5.12 -5.12 -5.09
CA SER A 32 -3.96 -4.53 -4.40
C SER A 32 -4.16 -3.04 -4.06
N THR A 33 -4.86 -2.29 -4.91
CA THR A 33 -5.18 -0.89 -4.61
C THR A 33 -6.09 -0.79 -3.39
N VAL A 34 -7.13 -1.60 -3.31
CA VAL A 34 -8.05 -1.62 -2.15
C VAL A 34 -7.31 -2.05 -0.88
N ALA A 35 -6.55 -3.14 -0.95
CA ALA A 35 -5.78 -3.63 0.20
C ALA A 35 -4.68 -2.63 0.62
N GLY A 36 -3.96 -2.06 -0.34
CA GLY A 36 -2.94 -1.04 -0.10
C GLY A 36 -3.51 0.25 0.48
N LEU A 37 -4.69 0.70 0.01
CA LEU A 37 -5.39 1.84 0.59
C LEU A 37 -5.77 1.57 2.05
N ALA A 38 -6.32 0.40 2.37
CA ALA A 38 -6.66 0.03 3.74
C ALA A 38 -5.42 0.01 4.65
N LEU A 39 -4.31 -0.59 4.20
CA LEU A 39 -3.03 -0.59 4.92
C LEU A 39 -2.49 0.83 5.11
N GLY A 40 -2.55 1.65 4.06
CA GLY A 40 -2.07 3.02 4.10
C GLY A 40 -2.89 3.92 5.02
N LEU A 41 -4.22 3.80 5.02
CA LEU A 41 -5.11 4.52 5.95
C LEU A 41 -4.79 4.14 7.39
N LEU A 42 -4.73 2.84 7.70
CA LEU A 42 -4.41 2.37 9.05
C LEU A 42 -3.06 2.89 9.54
N THR A 43 -2.02 2.73 8.74
CA THR A 43 -0.66 3.14 9.13
C THR A 43 -0.50 4.66 9.16
N GLY A 44 -1.12 5.40 8.23
CA GLY A 44 -1.11 6.86 8.20
C GLY A 44 -1.80 7.49 9.41
N VAL A 45 -2.97 6.98 9.77
CA VAL A 45 -3.71 7.42 10.96
C VAL A 45 -2.94 7.08 12.25
N VAL A 46 -2.38 5.88 12.36
CA VAL A 46 -1.57 5.50 13.54
C VAL A 46 -0.37 6.43 13.71
N ARG A 47 0.31 6.82 12.63
CA ARG A 47 1.47 7.73 12.68
C ARG A 47 1.11 9.16 13.08
N THR A 48 -0.13 9.59 12.92
CA THR A 48 -0.61 10.93 13.27
C THR A 48 -1.41 10.99 14.57
N ALA A 49 -1.71 9.81 15.17
CA ALA A 49 -2.44 9.73 16.41
C ALA A 49 -1.69 10.39 17.59
N PRO A 50 -2.39 11.07 18.51
CA PRO A 50 -1.78 11.70 19.66
C PRO A 50 -1.19 10.68 20.61
N MET A 51 -0.06 11.03 21.23
CA MET A 51 0.62 10.14 22.16
C MET A 51 -0.17 10.03 23.47
N SER A 52 -0.34 8.81 23.97
CA SER A 52 -0.96 8.54 25.26
C SER A 52 -0.18 9.18 26.42
N LYS A 53 -0.90 9.55 27.47
CA LYS A 53 -0.30 10.00 28.75
C LYS A 53 0.36 8.85 29.52
N ASN A 54 -0.09 7.62 29.31
CA ASN A 54 0.49 6.42 29.92
C ASN A 54 1.89 6.15 29.34
N PRO A 55 2.95 6.04 30.14
CA PRO A 55 4.33 5.84 29.65
C PRO A 55 4.51 4.56 28.87
N VAL A 56 3.83 3.47 29.25
CA VAL A 56 3.91 2.17 28.55
C VAL A 56 3.27 2.25 27.16
N LEU A 57 2.07 2.81 27.07
CA LEU A 57 1.38 3.00 25.79
C LEU A 57 2.13 3.98 24.88
N ARG A 58 2.78 4.99 25.46
CA ARG A 58 3.64 5.91 24.72
C ARG A 58 4.86 5.21 24.12
N ALA A 59 5.51 4.34 24.91
CA ALA A 59 6.66 3.57 24.44
C ALA A 59 6.27 2.61 23.33
N LEU A 60 5.14 1.91 23.48
CA LEU A 60 4.59 1.02 22.45
C LEU A 60 4.25 1.77 21.17
N HIS A 61 3.59 2.94 21.27
CA HIS A 61 3.27 3.78 20.11
C HIS A 61 4.53 4.27 19.40
N LYS A 62 5.57 4.69 20.14
CA LYS A 62 6.86 5.07 19.53
C LYS A 62 7.52 3.91 18.78
N LEU A 63 7.50 2.70 19.37
CA LEU A 63 8.03 1.50 18.71
C LEU A 63 7.26 1.18 17.44
N LEU A 64 5.94 1.20 17.49
CA LEU A 64 5.07 0.96 16.34
C LEU A 64 5.33 1.98 15.22
N ASN A 65 5.43 3.27 15.56
CA ASN A 65 5.75 4.31 14.61
C ASN A 65 7.14 4.14 13.98
N ALA A 66 8.12 3.68 14.73
CA ALA A 66 9.44 3.37 14.20
C ALA A 66 9.39 2.21 13.19
N ILE A 67 8.67 1.13 13.52
CA ILE A 67 8.47 -0.01 12.61
C ILE A 67 7.76 0.43 11.32
N ILE A 68 6.69 1.21 11.43
CA ILE A 68 5.96 1.74 10.26
C ILE A 68 6.86 2.66 9.44
N ALA A 69 7.67 3.50 10.08
CA ALA A 69 8.59 4.39 9.38
C ALA A 69 9.62 3.60 8.56
N ILE A 70 10.23 2.57 9.15
CA ILE A 70 11.17 1.66 8.46
C ILE A 70 10.48 0.96 7.28
N TYR A 71 9.27 0.45 7.48
CA TYR A 71 8.47 -0.16 6.41
C TYR A 71 8.26 0.82 5.26
N VAL A 72 7.76 2.02 5.55
CA VAL A 72 7.49 3.04 4.53
C VAL A 72 8.77 3.47 3.80
N GLU A 73 9.87 3.63 4.52
CA GLU A 73 11.15 4.04 3.94
C GLU A 73 11.72 2.97 3.00
N ILE A 74 11.71 1.70 3.41
CA ILE A 74 12.19 0.59 2.59
C ILE A 74 11.36 0.47 1.30
N PHE A 75 10.03 0.43 1.43
CA PHE A 75 9.16 0.17 0.27
C PHE A 75 9.03 1.38 -0.68
N ARG A 76 9.26 2.59 -0.20
CA ARG A 76 9.33 3.79 -1.06
C ARG A 76 10.72 4.08 -1.59
N GLY A 77 11.76 3.63 -0.89
CA GLY A 77 13.16 3.85 -1.27
C GLY A 77 13.72 2.82 -2.25
N THR A 78 12.99 1.75 -2.54
CA THR A 78 13.45 0.69 -3.45
C THR A 78 12.47 0.46 -4.61
N PRO A 79 12.97 0.12 -5.83
CA PRO A 79 12.09 -0.19 -6.95
C PRO A 79 11.21 -1.42 -6.69
N MET A 80 9.91 -1.32 -6.99
CA MET A 80 8.94 -2.41 -6.77
C MET A 80 9.35 -3.71 -7.47
N MET A 81 9.98 -3.61 -8.64
CA MET A 81 10.48 -4.79 -9.37
C MET A 81 11.54 -5.54 -8.56
N VAL A 82 12.46 -4.83 -7.91
CA VAL A 82 13.48 -5.43 -7.04
C VAL A 82 12.84 -6.09 -5.83
N GLN A 83 11.86 -5.43 -5.21
CA GLN A 83 11.10 -6.00 -4.09
C GLN A 83 10.41 -7.30 -4.50
N SER A 84 9.77 -7.32 -5.68
CA SER A 84 9.11 -8.51 -6.21
C SER A 84 10.08 -9.67 -6.42
N MET A 85 11.25 -9.38 -6.99
CA MET A 85 12.29 -10.38 -7.19
C MET A 85 12.82 -10.94 -5.85
N VAL A 86 13.12 -10.07 -4.91
CA VAL A 86 13.64 -10.47 -3.59
C VAL A 86 12.62 -11.33 -2.84
N ILE A 87 11.34 -10.96 -2.85
CA ILE A 87 10.30 -11.71 -2.13
C ILE A 87 10.04 -13.04 -2.83
N TYR A 88 9.83 -13.05 -4.14
CA TYR A 88 9.48 -14.25 -4.88
C TYR A 88 10.62 -15.27 -4.92
N TRP A 89 11.80 -14.84 -5.35
CA TRP A 89 12.98 -15.71 -5.45
C TRP A 89 13.64 -15.97 -4.11
N GLY A 90 13.57 -15.02 -3.17
CA GLY A 90 14.03 -15.22 -1.80
C GLY A 90 13.26 -16.32 -1.09
N TYR A 91 11.93 -16.38 -1.28
CA TYR A 91 11.12 -17.49 -0.78
C TYR A 91 11.54 -18.83 -1.40
N ALA A 92 11.67 -18.90 -2.73
CA ALA A 92 12.10 -20.10 -3.41
C ALA A 92 13.49 -20.60 -2.93
N PHE A 93 14.41 -19.67 -2.72
CA PHE A 93 15.73 -19.99 -2.19
C PHE A 93 15.68 -20.51 -0.73
N ALA A 94 14.87 -19.90 0.11
CA ALA A 94 14.73 -20.27 1.53
C ALA A 94 14.03 -21.62 1.74
N THR A 95 13.15 -22.02 0.79
CA THR A 95 12.36 -23.26 0.87
C THR A 95 13.00 -24.43 0.08
N GLY A 96 14.14 -24.20 -0.56
CA GLY A 96 14.80 -25.23 -1.36
C GLY A 96 14.15 -25.48 -2.72
N GLY A 97 13.41 -24.51 -3.26
CA GLY A 97 12.86 -24.54 -4.63
C GLY A 97 11.34 -24.37 -4.73
N ASP A 98 10.62 -24.31 -3.63
CA ASP A 98 9.18 -24.02 -3.68
C ASP A 98 8.93 -22.61 -4.19
N THR A 99 7.89 -22.44 -5.01
CA THR A 99 7.52 -21.14 -5.56
C THR A 99 6.20 -20.63 -4.99
N LEU A 100 6.13 -19.34 -4.76
CA LEU A 100 4.85 -18.69 -4.39
C LEU A 100 3.87 -18.73 -5.57
N PRO A 101 2.55 -18.91 -5.32
CA PRO A 101 1.55 -18.80 -6.37
C PRO A 101 1.54 -17.37 -6.95
N LEU A 102 1.62 -17.23 -8.28
CA LEU A 102 1.88 -15.96 -8.97
C LEU A 102 0.87 -14.85 -8.64
N ILE A 103 -0.42 -15.13 -8.74
CA ILE A 103 -1.46 -14.11 -8.53
C ILE A 103 -1.54 -13.66 -7.06
N PRO A 104 -1.65 -14.55 -6.06
CA PRO A 104 -1.65 -14.14 -4.66
C PRO A 104 -0.38 -13.41 -4.22
N SER A 105 0.78 -13.85 -4.65
CA SER A 105 2.04 -13.17 -4.32
C SER A 105 2.14 -11.80 -4.99
N GLY A 106 1.67 -11.68 -6.24
CA GLY A 106 1.56 -10.41 -6.92
C GLY A 106 0.65 -9.42 -6.18
N ILE A 107 -0.54 -9.88 -5.76
CA ILE A 107 -1.47 -9.07 -4.96
C ILE A 107 -0.80 -8.63 -3.65
N LEU A 108 -0.16 -9.54 -2.92
CA LEU A 108 0.51 -9.22 -1.67
C LEU A 108 1.61 -8.16 -1.84
N ILE A 109 2.51 -8.37 -2.79
CA ILE A 109 3.65 -7.48 -3.03
C ILE A 109 3.18 -6.09 -3.43
N VAL A 110 2.25 -6.00 -4.38
CA VAL A 110 1.70 -4.72 -4.83
C VAL A 110 0.90 -4.03 -3.72
N SER A 111 0.15 -4.79 -2.89
CA SER A 111 -0.59 -4.22 -1.74
C SER A 111 0.35 -3.60 -0.70
N ILE A 112 1.43 -4.29 -0.35
CA ILE A 112 2.42 -3.78 0.61
C ILE A 112 3.11 -2.53 0.06
N ASN A 113 3.50 -2.54 -1.22
CA ASN A 113 4.11 -1.37 -1.86
C ASN A 113 3.15 -0.19 -1.91
N THR A 114 1.92 -0.38 -2.41
CA THR A 114 0.88 0.65 -2.46
C THR A 114 0.56 1.19 -1.08
N GLY A 115 0.49 0.31 -0.07
CA GLY A 115 0.25 0.68 1.33
C GLY A 115 1.31 1.64 1.88
N ALA A 116 2.58 1.45 1.54
CA ALA A 116 3.65 2.35 1.95
C ALA A 116 3.51 3.76 1.35
N TYR A 117 3.15 3.86 0.07
CA TYR A 117 2.88 5.15 -0.58
C TYR A 117 1.63 5.82 0.01
N MET A 118 0.54 5.06 0.20
CA MET A 118 -0.70 5.57 0.79
C MET A 118 -0.51 6.02 2.23
N ALA A 119 0.29 5.31 3.04
CA ALA A 119 0.62 5.70 4.42
C ALA A 119 1.21 7.12 4.50
N GLU A 120 2.12 7.43 3.59
CA GLU A 120 2.75 8.75 3.57
C GLU A 120 1.82 9.83 2.98
N THR A 121 1.03 9.50 1.97
CA THR A 121 0.00 10.40 1.41
C THR A 121 -1.03 10.77 2.47
N VAL A 122 -1.56 9.78 3.20
CA VAL A 122 -2.52 10.01 4.30
C VAL A 122 -1.89 10.83 5.41
N ARG A 123 -0.68 10.46 5.86
CA ARG A 123 0.05 11.23 6.88
C ARG A 123 0.28 12.67 6.44
N GLY A 124 0.73 12.87 5.20
CA GLY A 124 0.95 14.19 4.63
C GLY A 124 -0.33 15.02 4.55
N GLY A 125 -1.44 14.41 4.12
CA GLY A 125 -2.75 15.05 4.10
C GLY A 125 -3.20 15.51 5.47
N ILE A 126 -3.12 14.65 6.49
CA ILE A 126 -3.50 14.99 7.86
C ILE A 126 -2.62 16.12 8.43
N VAL A 127 -1.31 16.06 8.22
CA VAL A 127 -0.35 17.06 8.73
C VAL A 127 -0.46 18.40 8.01
N SER A 128 -0.97 18.42 6.77
CA SER A 128 -1.13 19.67 6.00
C SER A 128 -2.33 20.52 6.44
N ILE A 129 -3.23 19.97 7.27
CA ILE A 129 -4.38 20.71 7.77
C ILE A 129 -3.93 21.72 8.82
N ASP A 130 -4.47 22.94 8.73
CA ASP A 130 -4.16 24.03 9.67
C ASP A 130 -4.47 23.58 11.11
N PRO A 131 -3.53 23.69 12.05
CA PRO A 131 -3.74 23.37 13.46
C PRO A 131 -4.95 24.07 14.10
N GLY A 132 -5.30 25.27 13.60
CA GLY A 132 -6.48 26.01 14.04
C GLY A 132 -7.80 25.25 13.83
N GLN A 133 -7.88 24.37 12.83
CA GLN A 133 -9.04 23.50 12.63
C GLN A 133 -9.21 22.52 13.80
N THR A 134 -8.09 21.92 14.22
CA THR A 134 -8.08 21.01 15.38
C THR A 134 -8.38 21.76 16.69
N GLU A 135 -7.80 22.94 16.88
CA GLU A 135 -8.01 23.76 18.05
C GLU A 135 -9.48 24.26 18.13
N GLY A 136 -10.03 24.71 17.01
CA GLY A 136 -11.43 25.12 16.91
C GLY A 136 -12.41 23.99 17.23
N ALA A 137 -12.16 22.79 16.70
CA ALA A 137 -12.96 21.60 16.98
C ALA A 137 -12.90 21.23 18.48
N MET A 138 -11.72 21.28 19.09
CA MET A 138 -11.56 21.02 20.53
C MET A 138 -12.25 22.10 21.39
N ALA A 139 -12.24 23.37 20.96
CA ALA A 139 -12.89 24.47 21.67
C ALA A 139 -14.41 24.30 21.77
N ILE A 140 -15.05 23.65 20.79
CA ILE A 140 -16.49 23.32 20.83
C ILE A 140 -16.77 21.94 21.45
N GLY A 141 -15.76 21.31 22.09
CA GLY A 141 -15.90 20.08 22.87
C GLY A 141 -15.75 18.77 22.07
N MET A 142 -15.27 18.83 20.84
CA MET A 142 -15.00 17.60 20.06
C MET A 142 -13.78 16.87 20.64
N ASN A 143 -13.88 15.55 20.75
CA ASN A 143 -12.72 14.71 21.04
C ASN A 143 -11.88 14.46 19.79
N HIS A 144 -10.68 13.91 19.96
CA HIS A 144 -9.75 13.66 18.84
C HIS A 144 -10.37 12.84 17.70
N TRP A 145 -11.13 11.79 18.00
CA TRP A 145 -11.75 10.95 16.99
C TRP A 145 -12.87 11.69 16.23
N GLN A 146 -13.65 12.49 16.91
CA GLN A 146 -14.67 13.33 16.29
C GLN A 146 -14.03 14.38 15.38
N THR A 147 -12.95 15.01 15.85
CA THR A 147 -12.19 15.97 15.05
C THR A 147 -11.61 15.30 13.79
N MET A 148 -10.99 14.12 13.94
CA MET A 148 -10.43 13.37 12.82
C MET A 148 -11.48 12.96 11.79
N LEU A 149 -12.69 12.61 12.23
CA LEU A 149 -13.74 12.09 11.35
C LEU A 149 -14.56 13.20 10.67
N HIS A 150 -14.72 14.36 11.30
CA HIS A 150 -15.66 15.41 10.85
C HIS A 150 -14.97 16.70 10.41
N VAL A 151 -13.71 16.91 10.75
CA VAL A 151 -12.98 18.16 10.49
C VAL A 151 -11.74 17.92 9.64
N ILE A 152 -11.04 16.82 9.88
CA ILE A 152 -9.82 16.41 9.18
C ILE A 152 -10.12 15.29 8.19
#